data_727acf360963621e05b304bbd0804e78
#
_entry.id   727acf360963621e05b304bbd0804e78
#
_cell.length_a   1.000
_cell.length_b   1.000
_cell.length_c   1.000
_cell.angle_alpha   90.00
_cell.angle_beta   90.00
_cell.angle_gamma   90.00
#
_symmetry.space_group_name_H-M   'P 1'
#
loop_
_entity.id
_entity.type
_entity.pdbx_description
1 polymer ?
#
loop_
_entity_poly.entity_id
_entity_poly.type
_entity_poly.pdbx_seq_one_letter_code
_entity_poly.pdbx_strand_id
1 'polypeptide(L)'
;MSYTDLKQKIDTGEVVLLDGGIGTEILRHGYTWASHQLKNEPKLNLEIHKDYISAGAHVITTNTFQLSRRSFRNHFASDEHMALQGVANLTDRVGELVNDSVQLADNARKALGRDDVLI
;
A
#
# COMPACT_ATOMS: atom_id res chain seq x y z
N MET A 1 -18.31 6.70 3.17
CA MET A 1 -18.61 5.86 4.35
C MET A 1 -17.68 6.29 5.47
N SER A 2 -18.20 6.50 6.66
CA SER A 2 -17.40 6.75 7.86
C SER A 2 -17.08 5.44 8.56
N TYR A 3 -16.16 5.48 9.54
CA TYR A 3 -15.93 4.30 10.40
C TYR A 3 -17.17 3.91 11.23
N THR A 4 -18.02 4.89 11.56
CA THR A 4 -19.29 4.61 12.22
C THR A 4 -20.23 3.84 11.32
N ASP A 5 -20.30 4.21 10.04
CA ASP A 5 -21.11 3.48 9.03
C ASP A 5 -20.58 2.07 8.82
N LEU A 6 -19.27 1.91 8.77
CA LEU A 6 -18.62 0.59 8.66
C LEU A 6 -18.99 -0.29 9.86
N LYS A 7 -18.87 0.26 11.06
CA LYS A 7 -19.27 -0.48 12.28
C LYS A 7 -20.74 -0.88 12.25
N GLN A 8 -21.62 0.02 11.85
CA GLN A 8 -23.05 -0.27 11.74
C GLN A 8 -23.33 -1.40 10.75
N LYS A 9 -22.67 -1.38 9.58
CA LYS A 9 -22.78 -2.48 8.59
C LYS A 9 -22.39 -3.82 9.20
N ILE A 10 -21.27 -3.87 9.90
CA ILE A 10 -20.81 -5.09 10.56
C ILE A 10 -21.82 -5.56 11.64
N ASP A 11 -22.29 -4.64 12.46
CA ASP A 11 -23.24 -4.94 13.55
C ASP A 11 -24.60 -5.44 13.01
N THR A 12 -25.00 -5.01 11.83
CA THR A 12 -26.23 -5.46 11.14
C THR A 12 -26.04 -6.72 10.29
N GLY A 13 -24.84 -7.27 10.24
CA GLY A 13 -24.54 -8.48 9.47
C GLY A 13 -24.39 -8.25 7.96
N GLU A 14 -24.22 -7.00 7.53
CA GLU A 14 -23.91 -6.70 6.14
C GLU A 14 -22.47 -7.11 5.78
N VAL A 15 -22.26 -7.52 4.54
CA VAL A 15 -20.93 -7.88 4.05
C VAL A 15 -20.13 -6.62 3.77
N VAL A 16 -18.92 -6.57 4.32
CA VAL A 16 -17.92 -5.54 4.01
C VAL A 16 -16.78 -6.19 3.24
N LEU A 17 -16.48 -5.64 2.06
CA LEU A 17 -15.42 -6.13 1.21
C LEU A 17 -14.11 -5.38 1.51
N LEU A 18 -13.08 -6.13 1.84
CA LEU A 18 -11.72 -5.63 1.92
C LEU A 18 -11.02 -5.81 0.57
N ASP A 19 -9.94 -5.08 0.38
CA ASP A 19 -9.02 -5.34 -0.72
C ASP A 19 -8.26 -6.67 -0.51
N GLY A 20 -7.40 -7.03 -1.47
CA GLY A 20 -6.55 -8.21 -1.43
C GLY A 20 -5.06 -7.86 -1.32
N GLY A 21 -4.21 -8.84 -1.62
CA GLY A 21 -2.76 -8.71 -1.51
C GLY A 21 -2.15 -7.77 -2.54
N ILE A 22 -1.37 -6.79 -2.09
CA ILE A 22 -0.62 -5.89 -2.97
C ILE A 22 0.58 -6.62 -3.58
N GLY A 23 1.31 -7.40 -2.79
CA GLY A 23 2.46 -8.15 -3.26
C GLY A 23 2.11 -9.14 -4.36
N THR A 24 0.99 -9.83 -4.24
CA THR A 24 0.48 -10.76 -5.26
C THR A 24 0.13 -10.02 -6.55
N GLU A 25 -0.48 -8.85 -6.46
CA GLU A 25 -0.81 -8.02 -7.62
C GLU A 25 0.46 -7.47 -8.30
N ILE A 26 1.47 -7.08 -7.54
CA ILE A 26 2.77 -6.67 -8.08
C ILE A 26 3.37 -7.81 -8.92
N LEU A 27 3.35 -9.03 -8.41
CA LEU A 27 3.81 -10.21 -9.15
C LEU A 27 2.97 -10.48 -10.40
N ARG A 28 1.65 -10.33 -10.31
CA ARG A 28 0.74 -10.49 -11.44
C ARG A 28 1.03 -9.50 -12.57
N HIS A 29 1.47 -8.28 -12.24
CA HIS A 29 1.88 -7.28 -13.22
C HIS A 29 3.29 -7.52 -13.77
N GLY A 30 3.95 -8.61 -13.41
CA GLY A 30 5.27 -9.00 -13.95
C GLY A 30 6.47 -8.40 -13.21
N TYR A 31 6.25 -7.76 -12.08
CA TYR A 31 7.33 -7.23 -11.23
C TYR A 31 7.68 -8.22 -10.13
N THR A 32 8.94 -8.21 -9.72
CA THR A 32 9.39 -8.95 -8.54
C THR A 32 9.11 -8.14 -7.28
N TRP A 33 8.65 -8.81 -6.23
CA TRP A 33 8.61 -8.20 -4.91
C TRP A 33 10.04 -7.99 -4.41
N ALA A 34 10.56 -6.79 -4.61
CA ALA A 34 11.77 -6.34 -3.95
C ALA A 34 11.39 -5.37 -2.85
N SER A 35 12.24 -5.23 -1.85
CA SER A 35 11.98 -4.32 -0.73
C SER A 35 11.62 -2.93 -1.24
N HIS A 36 10.38 -2.60 -1.08
CA HIS A 36 9.72 -1.34 -1.40
C HIS A 36 9.54 -0.97 -2.86
N GLN A 37 8.60 -1.65 -3.46
CA GLN A 37 7.96 -1.25 -4.72
C GLN A 37 7.35 0.16 -4.65
N LEU A 38 6.99 0.64 -3.47
CA LEU A 38 6.55 2.02 -3.27
C LEU A 38 7.54 3.04 -3.79
N LYS A 39 8.82 2.81 -3.57
CA LYS A 39 9.85 3.72 -4.05
C LYS A 39 10.10 3.58 -5.55
N ASN A 40 10.10 2.35 -6.03
CA ASN A 40 10.48 2.04 -7.41
C ASN A 40 9.29 2.12 -8.37
N GLU A 41 8.08 1.80 -7.89
CA GLU A 41 6.87 1.68 -8.70
C GLU A 41 5.64 2.31 -8.04
N PRO A 42 5.65 3.62 -7.69
CA PRO A 42 4.52 4.25 -7.05
C PRO A 42 3.26 4.25 -7.94
N LYS A 43 3.43 4.36 -9.26
CA LYS A 43 2.32 4.31 -10.22
C LYS A 43 1.63 2.94 -10.21
N LEU A 44 2.40 1.85 -10.09
CA LEU A 44 1.84 0.51 -9.99
C LEU A 44 1.02 0.35 -8.71
N ASN A 45 1.52 0.83 -7.59
CA ASN A 45 0.78 0.82 -6.32
C ASN A 45 -0.53 1.59 -6.41
N LEU A 46 -0.52 2.76 -7.06
CA LEU A 46 -1.72 3.54 -7.32
C LEU A 46 -2.75 2.75 -8.14
N GLU A 47 -2.31 2.12 -9.24
CA GLU A 47 -3.21 1.32 -10.08
C GLU A 47 -3.77 0.09 -9.36
N ILE A 48 -2.99 -0.57 -8.53
CA ILE A 48 -3.47 -1.70 -7.72
C ILE A 48 -4.58 -1.25 -6.76
N HIS A 49 -4.42 -0.12 -6.08
CA HIS A 49 -5.47 0.43 -5.24
C HIS A 49 -6.74 0.74 -6.05
N LYS A 50 -6.59 1.37 -7.22
CA LYS A 50 -7.71 1.66 -8.13
C LYS A 50 -8.42 0.39 -8.59
N ASP A 51 -7.67 -0.65 -8.91
CA ASP A 51 -8.24 -1.95 -9.33
C ASP A 51 -9.11 -2.55 -8.23
N TYR A 52 -8.64 -2.56 -6.98
CA TYR A 52 -9.42 -3.08 -5.85
C TYR A 52 -10.67 -2.24 -5.56
N ILE A 53 -10.56 -0.91 -5.63
CA ILE A 53 -11.73 -0.01 -5.47
C ILE A 53 -12.74 -0.29 -6.58
N SER A 54 -12.29 -0.40 -7.82
CA SER A 54 -13.16 -0.69 -8.98
C SER A 54 -13.81 -2.06 -8.90
N ALA A 55 -13.14 -3.02 -8.25
CA ALA A 55 -13.68 -4.36 -8.00
C ALA A 55 -14.72 -4.37 -6.86
N GLY A 56 -14.92 -3.28 -6.14
CA GLY A 56 -15.95 -3.14 -5.13
C GLY A 56 -15.48 -3.13 -3.68
N ALA A 57 -14.18 -2.96 -3.43
CA ALA A 57 -13.66 -2.86 -2.06
C ALA A 57 -14.27 -1.65 -1.33
N HIS A 58 -14.73 -1.88 -0.10
CA HIS A 58 -15.21 -0.84 0.81
C HIS A 58 -14.07 -0.28 1.65
N VAL A 59 -13.04 -1.08 1.87
CA VAL A 59 -11.85 -0.71 2.63
C VAL A 59 -10.63 -1.17 1.85
N ILE A 60 -9.64 -0.30 1.70
CA ILE A 60 -8.34 -0.63 1.11
C ILE A 60 -7.24 -0.48 2.14
N THR A 61 -6.20 -1.29 2.01
CA THR A 61 -5.06 -1.32 2.92
C THR A 61 -3.87 -0.62 2.29
N THR A 62 -3.20 0.25 3.04
CA THR A 62 -1.98 0.91 2.57
C THR A 62 -0.85 -0.11 2.37
N ASN A 63 0.04 0.17 1.43
CA ASN A 63 1.22 -0.67 1.20
C ASN A 63 2.33 -0.36 2.22
N THR A 64 2.06 -0.64 3.49
CA THR A 64 2.97 -0.37 4.62
C THR A 64 3.55 -1.64 5.25
N PHE A 65 3.23 -2.80 4.71
CA PHE A 65 3.74 -4.07 5.20
C PHE A 65 5.27 -4.11 5.13
N GLN A 66 5.90 -4.45 6.24
CA GLN A 66 7.37 -4.47 6.38
C GLN A 66 8.07 -3.12 6.14
N LEU A 67 7.34 -2.04 6.13
CA LEU A 67 7.88 -0.69 5.97
C LEU A 67 8.43 -0.17 7.31
N SER A 68 9.59 -0.68 7.70
CA SER A 68 10.23 -0.34 8.96
C SER A 68 11.75 -0.40 8.85
N ARG A 69 12.44 0.32 9.74
CA ARG A 69 13.91 0.28 9.83
C ARG A 69 14.43 -1.13 10.05
N ARG A 70 13.73 -1.91 10.89
CA ARG A 70 14.10 -3.30 11.18
C ARG A 70 14.04 -4.17 9.91
N SER A 71 12.97 -4.06 9.14
CA SER A 71 12.80 -4.83 7.92
C SER A 71 13.89 -4.50 6.91
N PHE A 72 14.20 -3.23 6.74
CA PHE A 72 15.27 -2.83 5.82
C PHE A 72 16.65 -3.33 6.26
N ARG A 73 16.97 -3.22 7.55
CA ARG A 73 18.22 -3.74 8.09
C ARG A 73 18.33 -5.25 8.00
N ASN A 74 17.22 -5.97 8.07
CA ASN A 74 17.21 -7.41 7.91
C ASN A 74 17.34 -7.84 6.44
N HIS A 75 16.85 -7.03 5.51
CA HIS A 75 16.90 -7.34 4.08
C HIS A 75 18.23 -6.98 3.44
N PHE A 76 18.81 -5.86 3.82
CA PHE A 76 20.10 -5.39 3.30
C PHE A 76 21.24 -5.69 4.28
N ALA A 77 22.34 -6.21 3.76
CA ALA A 77 23.52 -6.57 4.57
C ALA A 77 24.21 -5.35 5.20
N SER A 78 24.16 -4.19 4.53
CA SER A 78 24.86 -2.97 4.93
C SER A 78 24.28 -1.75 4.20
N ASP A 79 24.70 -0.56 4.62
CA ASP A 79 24.37 0.69 3.90
C ASP A 79 24.95 0.70 2.48
N GLU A 80 26.14 0.15 2.32
CA GLU A 80 26.78 -0.02 1.00
C GLU A 80 25.96 -0.96 0.11
N HIS A 81 25.42 -2.04 0.67
CA HIS A 81 24.54 -2.94 -0.06
C HIS A 81 23.26 -2.23 -0.52
N MET A 82 22.63 -1.43 0.35
CA MET A 82 21.51 -0.58 -0.03
C MET A 82 21.85 0.33 -1.22
N ALA A 83 22.97 1.01 -1.13
CA ALA A 83 23.42 1.94 -2.18
C ALA A 83 23.64 1.22 -3.52
N LEU A 84 24.26 0.04 -3.50
CA LEU A 84 24.49 -0.79 -4.70
C LEU A 84 23.18 -1.26 -5.32
N GLN A 85 22.14 -1.49 -4.50
CA GLN A 85 20.80 -1.85 -4.97
C GLN A 85 19.96 -0.63 -5.41
N GLY A 86 20.54 0.57 -5.41
CA GLY A 86 19.85 1.80 -5.83
C GLY A 86 18.86 2.36 -4.82
N VAL A 87 18.94 1.93 -3.56
CA VAL A 87 18.01 2.34 -2.48
C VAL A 87 18.76 2.93 -1.28
N ALA A 88 19.77 3.73 -1.54
CA ALA A 88 20.54 4.42 -0.49
C ALA A 88 19.63 5.17 0.49
N ASN A 89 20.00 5.18 1.77
CA ASN A 89 19.29 5.88 2.84
C ASN A 89 17.84 5.43 3.07
N LEU A 90 17.46 4.25 2.61
CA LEU A 90 16.08 3.74 2.74
C LEU A 90 15.64 3.67 4.22
N THR A 91 16.56 3.31 5.11
CA THR A 91 16.30 3.23 6.56
C THR A 91 15.89 4.58 7.16
N ASP A 92 16.43 5.68 6.65
CA ASP A 92 16.11 7.04 7.13
C ASP A 92 14.86 7.62 6.47
N ARG A 93 14.33 6.94 5.45
CA ARG A 93 13.17 7.37 4.68
C ARG A 93 11.87 6.68 5.06
N VAL A 94 11.85 5.91 6.14
CA VAL A 94 10.66 5.14 6.56
C VAL A 94 9.44 6.04 6.74
N GLY A 95 9.58 7.15 7.44
CA GLY A 95 8.48 8.10 7.66
C GLY A 95 7.93 8.69 6.37
N GLU A 96 8.79 9.07 5.43
CA GLU A 96 8.42 9.53 4.10
C GLU A 96 7.65 8.45 3.33
N LEU A 97 8.17 7.23 3.32
CA LEU A 97 7.56 6.12 2.59
C LEU A 97 6.20 5.71 3.17
N VAL A 98 6.04 5.76 4.49
CA VAL A 98 4.73 5.52 5.13
C VAL A 98 3.73 6.59 4.71
N ASN A 99 4.14 7.86 4.74
CA ASN A 99 3.29 8.95 4.28
C ASN A 99 2.90 8.81 2.82
N ASP A 100 3.84 8.47 1.95
CA ASP A 100 3.60 8.24 0.52
C ASP A 100 2.64 7.08 0.29
N SER A 101 2.75 6.01 1.07
CA SER A 101 1.82 4.87 1.02
C SER A 101 0.37 5.28 1.28
N VAL A 102 0.16 6.05 2.33
CA VAL A 102 -1.18 6.56 2.68
C VAL A 102 -1.69 7.49 1.59
N GLN A 103 -0.82 8.36 1.10
CA GLN A 103 -1.17 9.32 0.05
C GLN A 103 -1.55 8.62 -1.27
N LEU A 104 -0.87 7.54 -1.64
CA LEU A 104 -1.21 6.75 -2.83
C LEU A 104 -2.61 6.12 -2.71
N ALA A 105 -2.96 5.59 -1.56
CA ALA A 105 -4.28 5.03 -1.31
C ALA A 105 -5.37 6.12 -1.39
N ASP A 106 -5.12 7.28 -0.78
CA ASP A 106 -6.05 8.41 -0.82
C ASP A 106 -6.20 8.98 -2.24
N ASN A 107 -5.11 9.09 -2.99
CA ASN A 107 -5.13 9.51 -4.38
C ASN A 107 -5.93 8.54 -5.26
N ALA A 108 -5.84 7.23 -5.02
CA ALA A 108 -6.59 6.23 -5.77
C ALA A 108 -8.10 6.42 -5.60
N ARG A 109 -8.59 6.55 -4.37
CA ARG A 109 -10.02 6.76 -4.13
C ARG A 109 -10.52 8.10 -4.68
N LYS A 110 -9.73 9.17 -4.55
CA LYS A 110 -10.06 10.49 -5.13
C LYS A 110 -10.12 10.46 -6.66
N ALA A 111 -9.15 9.80 -7.29
CA ALA A 111 -9.11 9.69 -8.75
C ALA A 111 -10.35 8.98 -9.33
N LEU A 112 -10.94 8.07 -8.56
CA LEU A 112 -12.15 7.33 -8.93
C LEU A 112 -13.45 7.99 -8.42
N GLY A 113 -13.36 9.11 -7.72
CA GLY A 113 -14.52 9.77 -7.10
C GLY A 113 -15.15 8.90 -5.99
N ARG A 114 -14.33 8.09 -5.29
CA ARG A 114 -14.78 7.13 -4.29
C ARG A 114 -14.27 7.50 -2.89
N ASP A 115 -14.59 8.72 -2.46
CA ASP A 115 -14.26 9.19 -1.10
C ASP A 115 -14.97 8.39 0.01
N ASP A 116 -15.95 7.58 -0.36
CA ASP A 116 -16.64 6.63 0.51
C ASP A 116 -15.80 5.42 0.92
N VAL A 117 -14.73 5.12 0.16
CA VAL A 117 -13.81 4.01 0.47
C VAL A 117 -12.92 4.40 1.66
N LEU A 118 -12.84 3.52 2.65
CA LEU A 118 -11.96 3.69 3.81
C LEU A 118 -10.54 3.17 3.56
N ILE A 119 -9.59 3.73 4.28
CA ILE A 119 -8.17 3.35 4.23
C ILE A 119 -7.74 2.87 5.60
#